data_dad14e7c29d0cbeced7fd8dc9bf8d9cf
#
_entry.id   dad14e7c29d0cbeced7fd8dc9bf8d9cf
#
_cell.length_a   1.000
_cell.length_b   1.000
_cell.length_c   1.000
_cell.angle_alpha   90.00
_cell.angle_beta   90.00
_cell.angle_gamma   90.00
#
_symmetry.space_group_name_H-M   'P 1'
#
loop_
_entity.id
_entity.type
_entity.pdbx_description
1 polymer ?
#
loop_
_entity_poly.entity_id
_entity_poly.type
_entity_poly.pdbx_seq_one_letter_code
_entity_poly.pdbx_strand_id
1 'polypeptide(L)'
;ILRQISSVGKSEFVPLMQKIYSEPIKESLILQRINDIKEKGGIAALSGTPQAAIKFKETLVNSKIDLFFLQGTVVSTMHIGMDGKETLNIKSLCQSLKVPVVAGNCVTYEVAELLMKAGVAGLMVGIGPGAACTSRGVLGIGIPQATAISDCSSARDDYFKATGRYVPIIGDGGIITGGDICKCLACGADAVMIGSPIAKSSSAPGYGFHWGM
;
A
#
# COMPACT_ATOMS: atom_id res chain seq x y z
N ILE A 1 12.59 -17.01 -9.07
CA ILE A 1 11.88 -16.94 -7.77
C ILE A 1 10.46 -17.52 -7.91
N LEU A 2 9.52 -16.90 -8.65
CA LEU A 2 8.12 -17.38 -8.75
C LEU A 2 8.01 -18.83 -9.22
N ARG A 3 8.79 -19.24 -10.24
CA ARG A 3 8.85 -20.65 -10.67
C ARG A 3 9.37 -21.58 -9.57
N GLN A 4 10.37 -21.17 -8.81
CA GLN A 4 10.89 -21.95 -7.69
C GLN A 4 9.82 -22.14 -6.60
N ILE A 5 9.11 -21.05 -6.26
CA ILE A 5 8.03 -21.09 -5.26
C ILE A 5 6.89 -21.99 -5.72
N SER A 6 6.48 -21.91 -6.99
CA SER A 6 5.39 -22.74 -7.53
C SER A 6 5.74 -24.22 -7.70
N SER A 7 7.04 -24.61 -7.67
CA SER A 7 7.50 -25.99 -7.86
C SER A 7 7.75 -26.75 -6.57
N VAL A 8 7.73 -26.11 -5.41
CA VAL A 8 7.98 -26.77 -4.11
C VAL A 8 6.70 -27.20 -3.42
N GLY A 9 6.80 -28.23 -2.59
CA GLY A 9 5.70 -28.72 -1.76
C GLY A 9 5.35 -27.77 -0.61
N LYS A 10 4.18 -27.97 0.00
CA LYS A 10 3.69 -27.11 1.10
C LYS A 10 4.66 -27.01 2.28
N SER A 11 5.38 -28.09 2.61
CA SER A 11 6.36 -28.14 3.71
C SER A 11 7.63 -27.34 3.42
N GLU A 12 8.00 -27.17 2.15
CA GLU A 12 9.23 -26.49 1.72
C GLU A 12 9.00 -25.02 1.40
N PHE A 13 7.73 -24.61 1.22
CA PHE A 13 7.35 -23.27 0.83
C PHE A 13 7.85 -22.21 1.81
N VAL A 14 7.59 -22.36 3.10
CA VAL A 14 7.96 -21.38 4.13
C VAL A 14 9.49 -21.23 4.25
N PRO A 15 10.29 -22.29 4.38
CA PRO A 15 11.75 -22.19 4.38
C PRO A 15 12.31 -21.51 3.12
N LEU A 16 11.76 -21.84 1.94
CA LEU A 16 12.18 -21.20 0.69
C LEU A 16 11.87 -19.70 0.69
N MET A 17 10.67 -19.30 1.12
CA MET A 17 10.29 -17.90 1.23
C MET A 17 11.20 -17.13 2.21
N GLN A 18 11.46 -17.69 3.38
CA GLN A 18 12.38 -17.11 4.35
C GLN A 18 13.77 -16.89 3.78
N LYS A 19 14.31 -17.88 3.05
CA LYS A 19 15.60 -17.76 2.36
C LYS A 19 15.59 -16.65 1.31
N ILE A 20 14.52 -16.54 0.50
CA ILE A 20 14.41 -15.49 -0.52
C ILE A 20 14.33 -14.09 0.14
N TYR A 21 13.52 -13.96 1.20
CA TYR A 21 13.35 -12.68 1.89
C TYR A 21 14.53 -12.29 2.79
N SER A 22 15.47 -13.19 3.08
CA SER A 22 16.71 -12.87 3.79
C SER A 22 17.72 -12.11 2.92
N GLU A 23 17.56 -12.15 1.59
CA GLU A 23 18.39 -11.38 0.68
C GLU A 23 18.19 -9.86 0.89
N PRO A 24 19.27 -9.09 1.05
CA PRO A 24 19.15 -7.65 1.25
C PRO A 24 18.59 -6.96 0.01
N ILE A 25 17.76 -5.94 0.22
CA ILE A 25 17.27 -5.08 -0.85
C ILE A 25 18.45 -4.32 -1.45
N LYS A 26 18.60 -4.40 -2.78
CA LYS A 26 19.66 -3.74 -3.54
C LYS A 26 19.10 -2.48 -4.21
N GLU A 27 19.56 -1.31 -3.80
CA GLU A 27 19.12 -0.02 -4.32
C GLU A 27 19.31 0.11 -5.84
N SER A 28 20.40 -0.46 -6.36
CA SER A 28 20.65 -0.51 -7.80
C SER A 28 19.54 -1.19 -8.59
N LEU A 29 18.92 -2.25 -8.02
CA LEU A 29 17.78 -2.93 -8.66
C LEU A 29 16.51 -2.09 -8.59
N ILE A 30 16.29 -1.32 -7.53
CA ILE A 30 15.16 -0.37 -7.44
C ILE A 30 15.29 0.64 -8.57
N LEU A 31 16.44 1.29 -8.69
CA LEU A 31 16.70 2.28 -9.74
C LEU A 31 16.57 1.68 -11.15
N GLN A 32 17.10 0.47 -11.36
CA GLN A 32 16.97 -0.24 -12.63
C GLN A 32 15.49 -0.46 -12.99
N ARG A 33 14.65 -0.94 -12.05
CA ARG A 33 13.22 -1.18 -12.31
C ARG A 33 12.46 0.10 -12.61
N ILE A 34 12.79 1.18 -11.92
CA ILE A 34 12.22 2.49 -12.22
C ILE A 34 12.57 2.91 -13.65
N ASN A 35 13.85 2.77 -14.04
CA ASN A 35 14.28 3.10 -15.40
C ASN A 35 13.61 2.21 -16.45
N ASP A 36 13.53 0.88 -16.23
CA ASP A 36 12.85 -0.06 -17.13
C ASP A 36 11.38 0.35 -17.41
N ILE A 37 10.70 0.89 -16.41
CA ILE A 37 9.32 1.38 -16.55
C ILE A 37 9.29 2.69 -17.34
N LYS A 38 10.18 3.64 -17.00
CA LYS A 38 10.24 4.96 -17.63
C LYS A 38 10.64 4.88 -19.11
N GLU A 39 11.59 4.03 -19.47
CA GLU A 39 12.03 3.80 -20.84
C GLU A 39 10.90 3.26 -21.73
N LYS A 40 9.93 2.56 -21.15
CA LYS A 40 8.74 2.07 -21.84
C LYS A 40 7.58 3.08 -21.83
N GLY A 41 7.80 4.31 -21.37
CA GLY A 41 6.78 5.35 -21.27
C GLY A 41 5.77 5.15 -20.13
N GLY A 42 6.07 4.25 -19.18
CA GLY A 42 5.20 3.97 -18.03
C GLY A 42 5.33 4.97 -16.89
N ILE A 43 4.31 5.03 -16.05
CA ILE A 43 4.33 5.76 -14.77
C ILE A 43 5.00 4.87 -13.73
N ALA A 44 6.12 5.32 -13.17
CA ALA A 44 6.87 4.57 -12.18
C ALA A 44 6.31 4.84 -10.77
N ALA A 45 5.50 3.92 -10.27
CA ALA A 45 5.01 3.90 -8.90
C ALA A 45 5.86 2.95 -8.05
N LEU A 46 6.32 3.42 -6.90
CA LEU A 46 7.08 2.62 -5.94
C LEU A 46 6.32 2.49 -4.63
N SER A 47 6.27 1.28 -4.08
CA SER A 47 5.69 1.02 -2.75
C SER A 47 6.78 0.68 -1.75
N GLY A 48 6.63 1.16 -0.52
CA GLY A 48 7.52 0.83 0.60
C GLY A 48 6.84 0.96 1.95
N THR A 49 7.37 0.19 2.92
CA THR A 49 6.96 0.33 4.33
C THR A 49 7.55 1.61 4.93
N PRO A 50 7.05 2.09 6.09
CA PRO A 50 7.65 3.21 6.81
C PRO A 50 9.15 3.02 7.06
N GLN A 51 9.58 1.82 7.44
CA GLN A 51 10.99 1.49 7.66
C GLN A 51 11.81 1.57 6.36
N ALA A 52 11.25 1.07 5.25
CA ALA A 52 11.91 1.16 3.96
C ALA A 52 12.01 2.61 3.47
N ALA A 53 10.98 3.43 3.71
CA ALA A 53 10.99 4.85 3.37
C ALA A 53 12.08 5.62 4.10
N ILE A 54 12.36 5.30 5.36
CA ILE A 54 13.47 5.88 6.13
C ILE A 54 14.80 5.39 5.57
N LYS A 55 14.96 4.06 5.44
CA LYS A 55 16.21 3.43 5.03
C LYS A 55 16.68 3.89 3.64
N PHE A 56 15.75 4.03 2.70
CA PHE A 56 16.03 4.36 1.29
C PHE A 56 15.63 5.80 0.93
N LYS A 57 15.56 6.71 1.92
CA LYS A 57 15.10 8.08 1.70
C LYS A 57 15.86 8.81 0.61
N GLU A 58 17.19 8.71 0.61
CA GLU A 58 18.04 9.35 -0.39
C GLU A 58 17.78 8.79 -1.80
N THR A 59 17.65 7.46 -1.91
CA THR A 59 17.31 6.80 -3.17
C THR A 59 15.94 7.24 -3.67
N LEU A 60 14.94 7.36 -2.79
CA LEU A 60 13.60 7.83 -3.14
C LEU A 60 13.62 9.27 -3.66
N VAL A 61 14.31 10.19 -2.96
CA VAL A 61 14.40 11.61 -3.33
C VAL A 61 15.11 11.79 -4.67
N ASN A 62 16.14 10.98 -4.95
CA ASN A 62 16.96 11.07 -6.16
C ASN A 62 16.45 10.19 -7.32
N SER A 63 15.46 9.33 -7.07
CA SER A 63 14.86 8.49 -8.10
C SER A 63 13.90 9.27 -9.00
N LYS A 64 13.65 8.72 -10.19
CA LYS A 64 12.71 9.30 -11.16
C LYS A 64 11.30 8.68 -11.02
N ILE A 65 10.87 8.33 -9.80
CA ILE A 65 9.50 7.87 -9.55
C ILE A 65 8.50 8.99 -9.80
N ASP A 66 7.29 8.62 -10.18
CA ASP A 66 6.18 9.55 -10.38
C ASP A 66 5.22 9.54 -9.19
N LEU A 67 5.22 8.44 -8.40
CA LEU A 67 4.28 8.23 -7.31
C LEU A 67 4.91 7.33 -6.25
N PHE A 68 4.73 7.64 -4.97
CA PHE A 68 5.17 6.80 -3.87
C PHE A 68 3.99 6.32 -3.02
N PHE A 69 3.91 5.01 -2.80
CA PHE A 69 2.96 4.37 -1.89
C PHE A 69 3.64 4.06 -0.56
N LEU A 70 3.27 4.78 0.49
CA LEU A 70 3.67 4.46 1.85
C LEU A 70 2.67 3.47 2.42
N GLN A 71 3.05 2.20 2.51
CA GLN A 71 2.15 1.11 2.85
C GLN A 71 2.59 0.37 4.11
N GLY A 72 1.65 0.22 5.05
CA GLY A 72 1.77 -0.62 6.24
C GLY A 72 0.41 -1.21 6.59
N THR A 73 0.37 -2.22 7.47
CA THR A 73 -0.90 -2.82 7.91
C THR A 73 -1.80 -1.78 8.57
N VAL A 74 -1.20 -0.88 9.36
CA VAL A 74 -1.82 0.32 9.91
C VAL A 74 -0.79 1.44 9.79
N VAL A 75 -1.19 2.56 9.19
CA VAL A 75 -0.35 3.76 9.10
C VAL A 75 -0.86 4.83 10.05
N SER A 76 0.03 5.36 10.85
CA SER A 76 -0.19 6.50 11.75
C SER A 76 0.62 7.71 11.26
N THR A 77 0.15 8.90 11.58
CA THR A 77 0.91 10.14 11.34
C THR A 77 2.19 10.22 12.18
N MET A 78 2.21 9.51 13.31
CA MET A 78 3.38 9.35 14.17
C MET A 78 3.71 7.87 14.30
N HIS A 79 4.85 7.47 13.79
CA HIS A 79 5.37 6.12 13.94
C HIS A 79 6.48 6.14 14.98
N ILE A 80 6.25 5.44 16.11
CA ILE A 80 7.22 5.34 17.21
C ILE A 80 7.91 3.99 17.12
N GLY A 81 9.24 4.00 17.07
CA GLY A 81 10.04 2.78 17.10
C GLY A 81 10.02 2.08 18.46
N MET A 82 10.47 0.83 18.51
CA MET A 82 10.54 0.04 19.74
C MET A 82 11.47 0.68 20.80
N ASP A 83 12.36 1.57 20.38
CA ASP A 83 13.25 2.37 21.26
C ASP A 83 12.58 3.68 21.75
N GLY A 84 11.29 3.87 21.48
CA GLY A 84 10.53 5.07 21.84
C GLY A 84 10.83 6.30 21.01
N LYS A 85 11.67 6.19 19.97
CA LYS A 85 11.97 7.32 19.07
C LYS A 85 10.97 7.38 17.91
N GLU A 86 10.61 8.60 17.50
CA GLU A 86 9.88 8.82 16.27
C GLU A 86 10.72 8.36 15.08
N THR A 87 10.22 7.41 14.31
CA THR A 87 10.96 6.82 13.20
C THR A 87 10.58 7.40 11.85
N LEU A 88 9.32 7.77 11.65
CA LEU A 88 8.84 8.37 10.41
C LEU A 88 7.82 9.46 10.69
N ASN A 89 8.13 10.67 10.26
CA ASN A 89 7.17 11.77 10.19
C ASN A 89 6.63 11.88 8.75
N ILE A 90 5.35 11.53 8.55
CA ILE A 90 4.71 11.50 7.23
C ILE A 90 4.68 12.88 6.60
N LYS A 91 4.45 13.95 7.38
CA LYS A 91 4.48 15.32 6.89
C LYS A 91 5.85 15.69 6.33
N SER A 92 6.91 15.38 7.06
CA SER A 92 8.29 15.60 6.59
C SER A 92 8.62 14.76 5.35
N LEU A 93 8.10 13.53 5.27
CA LEU A 93 8.26 12.69 4.08
C LEU A 93 7.58 13.33 2.87
N CYS A 94 6.31 13.73 2.99
CA CYS A 94 5.56 14.39 1.91
C CYS A 94 6.24 15.68 1.43
N GLN A 95 6.86 16.43 2.33
CA GLN A 95 7.60 17.65 2.00
C GLN A 95 8.94 17.37 1.31
N SER A 96 9.62 16.26 1.67
CA SER A 96 10.92 15.92 1.11
C SER A 96 10.84 15.22 -0.25
N LEU A 97 9.77 14.47 -0.50
CA LEU A 97 9.52 13.85 -1.79
C LEU A 97 8.83 14.83 -2.72
N LYS A 98 9.41 15.03 -3.91
CA LYS A 98 8.85 15.93 -4.96
C LYS A 98 7.73 15.26 -5.77
N VAL A 99 7.20 14.15 -5.28
CA VAL A 99 6.17 13.34 -5.94
C VAL A 99 5.00 13.11 -5.01
N PRO A 100 3.79 12.85 -5.52
CA PRO A 100 2.64 12.52 -4.70
C PRO A 100 2.92 11.29 -3.82
N VAL A 101 2.51 11.36 -2.54
CA VAL A 101 2.58 10.25 -1.59
C VAL A 101 1.16 9.76 -1.31
N VAL A 102 0.89 8.51 -1.62
CA VAL A 102 -0.34 7.81 -1.21
C VAL A 102 -0.01 7.01 0.04
N ALA A 103 -0.77 7.18 1.11
CA ALA A 103 -0.49 6.51 2.38
C ALA A 103 -1.63 5.59 2.81
N GLY A 104 -1.31 4.52 3.49
CA GLY A 104 -2.26 3.58 4.08
C GLY A 104 -1.57 2.36 4.69
N ASN A 105 -2.35 1.48 5.34
CA ASN A 105 -3.81 1.53 5.27
C ASN A 105 -4.41 2.20 6.52
N CYS A 106 -5.51 2.89 6.33
CA CYS A 106 -6.33 3.46 7.38
C CYS A 106 -7.79 2.96 7.24
N VAL A 107 -8.61 3.16 8.27
CA VAL A 107 -10.00 2.66 8.29
C VAL A 107 -10.97 3.54 9.07
N THR A 108 -10.51 4.65 9.66
CA THR A 108 -11.37 5.54 10.44
C THR A 108 -11.30 6.97 9.93
N TYR A 109 -12.36 7.73 10.20
CA TYR A 109 -12.45 9.15 9.87
C TYR A 109 -11.25 9.95 10.40
N GLU A 110 -10.91 9.77 11.68
CA GLU A 110 -9.87 10.55 12.36
C GLU A 110 -8.49 10.32 11.76
N VAL A 111 -8.14 9.04 11.49
CA VAL A 111 -6.85 8.70 10.89
C VAL A 111 -6.77 9.21 9.45
N ALA A 112 -7.85 9.10 8.68
CA ALA A 112 -7.92 9.64 7.33
C ALA A 112 -7.71 11.17 7.33
N GLU A 113 -8.37 11.89 8.22
CA GLU A 113 -8.23 13.34 8.35
C GLU A 113 -6.79 13.74 8.74
N LEU A 114 -6.19 13.05 9.72
CA LEU A 114 -4.80 13.30 10.14
C LEU A 114 -3.80 13.07 8.99
N LEU A 115 -3.97 12.02 8.20
CA LEU A 115 -3.12 11.74 7.04
C LEU A 115 -3.27 12.81 5.96
N MET A 116 -4.49 13.27 5.67
CA MET A 116 -4.74 14.36 4.74
C MET A 116 -4.09 15.68 5.21
N LYS A 117 -4.19 16.01 6.51
CA LYS A 117 -3.52 17.15 7.13
C LYS A 117 -1.98 17.02 7.10
N ALA A 118 -1.44 15.81 7.12
CA ALA A 118 -0.01 15.56 6.95
C ALA A 118 0.48 15.78 5.51
N GLY A 119 -0.41 15.91 4.53
CA GLY A 119 -0.07 16.29 3.17
C GLY A 119 -0.07 15.15 2.15
N VAL A 120 -0.57 13.96 2.51
CA VAL A 120 -0.67 12.85 1.55
C VAL A 120 -1.55 13.20 0.35
N ALA A 121 -1.25 12.63 -0.81
CA ALA A 121 -1.96 12.88 -2.06
C ALA A 121 -3.10 11.88 -2.33
N GLY A 122 -3.19 10.82 -1.55
CA GLY A 122 -4.25 9.81 -1.60
C GLY A 122 -4.19 8.89 -0.39
N LEU A 123 -5.29 8.18 -0.12
CA LEU A 123 -5.40 7.24 0.99
C LEU A 123 -5.73 5.84 0.50
N MET A 124 -5.02 4.83 1.02
CA MET A 124 -5.41 3.42 0.90
C MET A 124 -6.24 3.04 2.14
N VAL A 125 -7.42 2.50 1.89
CA VAL A 125 -8.41 2.20 2.93
C VAL A 125 -8.71 0.71 2.96
N GLY A 126 -8.48 0.10 4.12
CA GLY A 126 -8.78 -1.31 4.38
C GLY A 126 -7.75 -1.98 5.29
N ILE A 127 -8.22 -2.63 6.35
CA ILE A 127 -7.41 -3.45 7.24
C ILE A 127 -8.05 -4.83 7.35
N GLY A 128 -7.34 -5.83 6.85
CA GLY A 128 -7.78 -7.22 6.94
C GLY A 128 -8.69 -7.76 5.83
N PRO A 129 -9.17 -6.99 4.80
CA PRO A 129 -10.10 -7.53 3.83
C PRO A 129 -9.43 -8.36 2.72
N GLY A 130 -8.11 -8.27 2.54
CA GLY A 130 -7.37 -8.95 1.49
C GLY A 130 -7.44 -10.47 1.60
N ALA A 131 -7.52 -11.18 0.47
CA ALA A 131 -7.60 -12.65 0.45
C ALA A 131 -6.34 -13.34 1.04
N ALA A 132 -5.17 -12.71 0.93
CA ALA A 132 -3.91 -13.20 1.51
C ALA A 132 -3.67 -12.66 2.94
N CYS A 133 -4.55 -11.76 3.44
CA CYS A 133 -4.37 -11.14 4.73
C CYS A 133 -4.75 -12.07 5.88
N THR A 134 -3.86 -12.19 6.88
CA THR A 134 -4.08 -13.01 8.08
C THR A 134 -4.50 -12.18 9.31
N SER A 135 -4.53 -10.85 9.22
CA SER A 135 -4.77 -9.96 10.35
C SER A 135 -6.07 -10.27 11.09
N ARG A 136 -7.17 -10.51 10.36
CA ARG A 136 -8.47 -10.83 10.98
C ARG A 136 -8.45 -12.16 11.72
N GLY A 137 -7.84 -13.19 11.12
CA GLY A 137 -7.80 -14.53 11.69
C GLY A 137 -6.80 -14.68 12.84
N VAL A 138 -5.67 -13.98 12.79
CA VAL A 138 -4.57 -14.10 13.77
C VAL A 138 -4.68 -13.06 14.89
N LEU A 139 -4.97 -11.82 14.53
CA LEU A 139 -4.99 -10.70 15.50
C LEU A 139 -6.40 -10.30 15.93
N GLY A 140 -7.45 -10.78 15.24
CA GLY A 140 -8.82 -10.36 15.47
C GLY A 140 -9.08 -8.89 15.08
N ILE A 141 -8.20 -8.29 14.26
CA ILE A 141 -8.27 -6.87 13.88
C ILE A 141 -8.78 -6.76 12.44
N GLY A 142 -9.78 -5.92 12.25
CA GLY A 142 -10.33 -5.60 10.93
C GLY A 142 -11.62 -4.81 11.04
N ILE A 143 -11.93 -4.08 9.96
CA ILE A 143 -13.18 -3.33 9.82
C ILE A 143 -13.85 -3.77 8.51
N PRO A 144 -15.20 -3.88 8.46
CA PRO A 144 -15.92 -4.12 7.22
C PRO A 144 -15.56 -3.04 6.18
N GLN A 145 -15.21 -3.46 4.96
CA GLN A 145 -14.63 -2.57 3.96
C GLN A 145 -15.57 -1.42 3.57
N ALA A 146 -16.87 -1.69 3.46
CA ALA A 146 -17.86 -0.65 3.16
C ALA A 146 -17.89 0.43 4.24
N THR A 147 -17.85 0.04 5.52
CA THR A 147 -17.81 0.98 6.66
C THR A 147 -16.53 1.80 6.62
N ALA A 148 -15.36 1.17 6.46
CA ALA A 148 -14.08 1.86 6.40
C ALA A 148 -14.03 2.90 5.26
N ILE A 149 -14.51 2.54 4.07
CA ILE A 149 -14.55 3.45 2.93
C ILE A 149 -15.51 4.62 3.21
N SER A 150 -16.70 4.35 3.76
CA SER A 150 -17.67 5.40 4.07
C SER A 150 -17.13 6.40 5.10
N ASP A 151 -16.48 5.92 6.16
CA ASP A 151 -15.87 6.78 7.18
C ASP A 151 -14.75 7.64 6.60
N CYS A 152 -13.83 7.03 5.87
CA CYS A 152 -12.70 7.76 5.27
C CYS A 152 -13.16 8.73 4.18
N SER A 153 -14.19 8.40 3.39
CA SER A 153 -14.73 9.30 2.37
C SER A 153 -15.45 10.49 3.00
N SER A 154 -16.14 10.30 4.12
CA SER A 154 -16.73 11.40 4.89
C SER A 154 -15.65 12.37 5.37
N ALA A 155 -14.53 11.87 5.90
CA ALA A 155 -13.38 12.69 6.27
C ALA A 155 -12.80 13.46 5.08
N ARG A 156 -12.68 12.82 3.90
CA ARG A 156 -12.25 13.48 2.65
C ARG A 156 -13.18 14.63 2.27
N ASP A 157 -14.48 14.41 2.32
CA ASP A 157 -15.48 15.40 1.91
C ASP A 157 -15.44 16.62 2.83
N ASP A 158 -15.31 16.42 4.14
CA ASP A 158 -15.20 17.52 5.10
C ASP A 158 -13.85 18.23 4.98
N TYR A 159 -12.76 17.50 4.76
CA TYR A 159 -11.44 18.07 4.48
C TYR A 159 -11.46 18.91 3.20
N PHE A 160 -12.11 18.42 2.13
CA PHE A 160 -12.27 19.14 0.87
C PHE A 160 -13.08 20.43 1.05
N LYS A 161 -14.21 20.38 1.76
CA LYS A 161 -15.01 21.59 2.09
C LYS A 161 -14.19 22.62 2.85
N ALA A 162 -13.36 22.19 3.80
CA ALA A 162 -12.57 23.09 4.65
C ALA A 162 -11.34 23.68 3.95
N THR A 163 -10.73 22.95 3.00
CA THR A 163 -9.42 23.31 2.45
C THR A 163 -9.40 23.53 0.93
N GLY A 164 -10.43 23.10 0.21
CA GLY A 164 -10.46 23.04 -1.26
C GLY A 164 -9.57 21.95 -1.86
N ARG A 165 -8.89 21.12 -1.04
CA ARG A 165 -7.98 20.08 -1.51
C ARG A 165 -8.67 18.72 -1.46
N TYR A 166 -8.85 18.11 -2.64
CA TYR A 166 -9.39 16.77 -2.77
C TYR A 166 -8.29 15.70 -2.64
N VAL A 167 -8.51 14.69 -1.77
CA VAL A 167 -7.58 13.58 -1.54
C VAL A 167 -8.30 12.27 -1.84
N PRO A 168 -8.01 11.59 -2.96
CA PRO A 168 -8.75 10.40 -3.38
C PRO A 168 -8.59 9.23 -2.40
N ILE A 169 -9.67 8.45 -2.29
CA ILE A 169 -9.78 7.24 -1.49
C ILE A 169 -9.64 6.01 -2.38
N ILE A 170 -8.71 5.12 -2.06
CA ILE A 170 -8.49 3.85 -2.76
C ILE A 170 -8.97 2.72 -1.84
N GLY A 171 -10.04 2.04 -2.19
CA GLY A 171 -10.52 0.86 -1.46
C GLY A 171 -9.57 -0.33 -1.71
N ASP A 172 -8.85 -0.77 -0.66
CA ASP A 172 -7.80 -1.79 -0.77
C ASP A 172 -8.21 -3.09 -0.07
N GLY A 173 -8.25 -4.17 -0.86
CA GLY A 173 -8.51 -5.52 -0.40
C GLY A 173 -9.96 -5.98 -0.46
N GLY A 174 -10.15 -7.30 -0.61
CA GLY A 174 -11.47 -7.93 -0.68
C GLY A 174 -12.20 -7.80 -2.00
N ILE A 175 -11.56 -7.27 -3.03
CA ILE A 175 -12.15 -7.11 -4.38
C ILE A 175 -11.96 -8.39 -5.17
N ILE A 176 -13.05 -9.08 -5.46
CA ILE A 176 -13.08 -10.35 -6.19
C ILE A 176 -13.88 -10.22 -7.49
N THR A 177 -14.96 -9.46 -7.46
CA THR A 177 -15.91 -9.31 -8.58
C THR A 177 -16.11 -7.86 -8.96
N GLY A 178 -16.68 -7.60 -10.14
CA GLY A 178 -17.10 -6.25 -10.54
C GLY A 178 -18.13 -5.64 -9.58
N GLY A 179 -18.98 -6.46 -8.97
CA GLY A 179 -19.92 -6.00 -7.94
C GLY A 179 -19.23 -5.46 -6.68
N ASP A 180 -18.06 -6.00 -6.32
CA ASP A 180 -17.28 -5.46 -5.19
C ASP A 180 -16.68 -4.11 -5.53
N ILE A 181 -16.21 -3.91 -6.78
CA ILE A 181 -15.77 -2.61 -7.27
C ILE A 181 -16.91 -1.58 -7.16
N CYS A 182 -18.08 -1.90 -7.70
CA CYS A 182 -19.24 -1.01 -7.66
C CYS A 182 -19.64 -0.65 -6.23
N LYS A 183 -19.62 -1.60 -5.29
CA LYS A 183 -19.90 -1.35 -3.88
C LYS A 183 -18.88 -0.39 -3.27
N CYS A 184 -17.59 -0.57 -3.53
CA CYS A 184 -16.55 0.34 -3.03
C CYS A 184 -16.76 1.77 -3.54
N LEU A 185 -17.03 1.93 -4.85
CA LEU A 185 -17.29 3.25 -5.45
C LEU A 185 -18.58 3.87 -4.88
N ALA A 186 -19.64 3.09 -4.70
CA ALA A 186 -20.89 3.56 -4.11
C ALA A 186 -20.71 3.99 -2.63
N CYS A 187 -19.76 3.40 -1.90
CA CYS A 187 -19.41 3.81 -0.54
C CYS A 187 -18.48 5.04 -0.48
N GLY A 188 -18.07 5.58 -1.62
CA GLY A 188 -17.28 6.81 -1.69
C GLY A 188 -15.80 6.62 -2.03
N ALA A 189 -15.34 5.43 -2.42
CA ALA A 189 -14.01 5.25 -2.98
C ALA A 189 -13.93 5.86 -4.39
N ASP A 190 -12.77 6.40 -4.73
CA ASP A 190 -12.46 6.95 -6.07
C ASP A 190 -11.83 5.88 -6.96
N ALA A 191 -11.17 4.91 -6.34
CA ALA A 191 -10.50 3.79 -7.01
C ALA A 191 -10.48 2.55 -6.09
N VAL A 192 -10.10 1.40 -6.67
CA VAL A 192 -9.91 0.15 -5.92
C VAL A 192 -8.56 -0.47 -6.23
N MET A 193 -7.98 -1.15 -5.23
CA MET A 193 -6.78 -1.96 -5.36
C MET A 193 -7.18 -3.42 -5.60
N ILE A 194 -6.73 -4.00 -6.71
CA ILE A 194 -7.06 -5.37 -7.13
C ILE A 194 -5.79 -6.21 -7.12
N GLY A 195 -5.79 -7.30 -6.37
CA GLY A 195 -4.67 -8.25 -6.30
C GLY A 195 -5.05 -9.65 -6.79
N SER A 196 -5.86 -10.38 -6.02
CA SER A 196 -6.17 -11.79 -6.27
C SER A 196 -6.77 -12.12 -7.64
N PRO A 197 -7.68 -11.33 -8.22
CA PRO A 197 -8.19 -11.59 -9.58
C PRO A 197 -7.08 -11.54 -10.63
N ILE A 198 -6.14 -10.59 -10.50
CA ILE A 198 -5.00 -10.45 -11.42
C ILE A 198 -4.02 -11.61 -11.23
N ALA A 199 -3.71 -11.97 -9.98
CA ALA A 199 -2.81 -13.08 -9.67
C ALA A 199 -3.30 -14.43 -10.21
N LYS A 200 -4.63 -14.61 -10.34
CA LYS A 200 -5.27 -15.81 -10.89
C LYS A 200 -5.34 -15.83 -12.43
N SER A 201 -4.97 -14.73 -13.09
CA SER A 201 -4.94 -14.68 -14.56
C SER A 201 -3.93 -15.68 -15.12
N SER A 202 -4.24 -16.29 -16.27
CA SER A 202 -3.34 -17.20 -16.99
C SER A 202 -2.03 -16.54 -17.44
N SER A 203 -2.03 -15.23 -17.62
CA SER A 203 -0.84 -14.43 -17.97
C SER A 203 -0.04 -13.95 -16.75
N ALA A 204 -0.52 -14.20 -15.52
CA ALA A 204 0.22 -13.80 -14.33
C ALA A 204 1.44 -14.72 -14.11
N PRO A 205 2.64 -14.16 -13.87
CA PRO A 205 3.86 -14.95 -13.76
C PRO A 205 3.91 -15.85 -12.51
N GLY A 206 2.99 -15.65 -11.55
CA GLY A 206 2.89 -16.41 -10.31
C GLY A 206 2.05 -17.68 -10.38
N TYR A 207 1.48 -18.01 -11.53
CA TYR A 207 0.63 -19.21 -11.72
C TYR A 207 -0.51 -19.32 -10.68
N GLY A 208 -1.09 -18.22 -10.27
CA GLY A 208 -2.10 -18.14 -9.22
C GLY A 208 -1.55 -18.01 -7.80
N PHE A 209 -0.25 -18.19 -7.59
CA PHE A 209 0.37 -17.97 -6.28
C PHE A 209 0.52 -16.47 -6.02
N HIS A 210 0.06 -16.04 -4.85
CA HIS A 210 0.26 -14.68 -4.34
C HIS A 210 0.23 -14.72 -2.80
N TRP A 211 0.87 -13.76 -2.18
CA TRP A 211 0.98 -13.66 -0.72
C TRP A 211 1.02 -12.19 -0.30
N GLY A 212 0.72 -11.93 0.98
CA GLY A 212 0.87 -10.63 1.59
C GLY A 212 2.34 -10.30 1.91
N MET A 213 2.60 -9.04 2.17
CA MET A 213 3.89 -8.56 2.66
C MET A 213 4.10 -8.95 4.12
#